data_fe87c643778b7ad416d5fc0eec42c80a
#
_entry.id   fe87c643778b7ad416d5fc0eec42c80a
#
_cell.length_a   1.000
_cell.length_b   1.000
_cell.length_c   1.000
_cell.angle_alpha   90.00
_cell.angle_beta   90.00
_cell.angle_gamma   90.00
#
_symmetry.space_group_name_H-M   'P 1'
#
loop_
_entity.id
_entity.type
_entity.pdbx_description
1 polymer ?
#
loop_
_entity_poly.entity_id
_entity_poly.type
_entity_poly.pdbx_seq_one_letter_code
_entity_poly.pdbx_strand_id
1 'polypeptide(L)'
;MTYVRITDYRERAETRDKMEWYRCDETSQFVCIERSVVERSPEPEFDTRALASWIGVHARTFGRRQESTVTYLLKYPVPGDFFNEFDAWFSYEHMPLLLEEPTWYGCDFFRALGPSLHTFAALHYLEPGALTSQARDRSIATPWWNRLKQYPWFDKGFVRAILRRA
;
A
#
# COMPACT_ATOMS: atom_id res chain seq x y z
N MET A 1 4.78 11.23 -14.85
CA MET A 1 4.17 10.13 -14.04
C MET A 1 4.72 10.16 -12.63
N THR A 2 3.92 9.81 -11.65
CA THR A 2 4.39 9.66 -10.27
C THR A 2 4.67 8.19 -9.99
N TYR A 3 5.88 7.90 -9.52
CA TYR A 3 6.32 6.57 -9.13
C TYR A 3 6.50 6.48 -7.63
N VAL A 4 6.37 5.29 -7.10
CA VAL A 4 6.74 4.96 -5.73
C VAL A 4 7.70 3.78 -5.73
N ARG A 5 8.73 3.88 -4.89
CA ARG A 5 9.59 2.74 -4.55
C ARG A 5 9.38 2.45 -3.06
N ILE A 6 9.11 1.21 -2.72
CA ILE A 6 8.96 0.72 -1.35
C ILE A 6 10.05 -0.31 -1.13
N THR A 7 10.97 -0.04 -0.25
CA THR A 7 12.16 -0.88 -0.01
C THR A 7 12.25 -1.25 1.46
N ASP A 8 12.40 -2.53 1.73
CA ASP A 8 12.55 -3.09 3.07
C ASP A 8 14.03 -3.22 3.43
N TYR A 9 14.41 -2.81 4.64
CA TYR A 9 15.78 -2.83 5.16
C TYR A 9 15.83 -3.42 6.57
N ARG A 10 16.97 -4.03 6.92
CA ARG A 10 17.24 -4.44 8.32
C ARG A 10 17.56 -3.24 9.21
N GLU A 11 18.31 -2.28 8.70
CA GLU A 11 18.76 -1.09 9.40
C GLU A 11 18.44 0.15 8.58
N ARG A 12 18.23 1.28 9.27
CA ARG A 12 18.00 2.55 8.60
C ARG A 12 19.27 2.99 7.89
N ALA A 13 19.18 3.24 6.60
CA ALA A 13 20.26 3.82 5.81
C ALA A 13 20.30 5.35 5.94
N GLU A 14 21.37 5.98 5.44
CA GLU A 14 21.45 7.42 5.35
C GLU A 14 20.33 8.00 4.49
N THR A 15 19.75 9.10 4.95
CA THR A 15 18.59 9.73 4.32
C THR A 15 19.03 10.56 3.12
N ARG A 16 18.43 10.30 1.94
CA ARG A 16 18.46 11.23 0.80
C ARG A 16 17.18 12.06 0.79
N ASP A 17 17.19 13.23 0.19
CA ASP A 17 15.99 14.03 -0.03
C ASP A 17 14.89 13.20 -0.72
N LYS A 18 13.63 13.34 -0.27
CA LYS A 18 12.45 12.61 -0.74
C LYS A 18 12.28 11.18 -0.24
N MET A 19 13.12 10.68 0.67
CA MET A 19 12.95 9.40 1.33
C MET A 19 12.19 9.55 2.64
N GLU A 20 11.10 8.83 2.76
CA GLU A 20 10.34 8.72 4.02
C GLU A 20 10.67 7.38 4.67
N TRP A 21 11.18 7.42 5.89
CA TRP A 21 11.55 6.23 6.64
C TRP A 21 10.49 5.87 7.67
N TYR A 22 10.17 4.61 7.72
CA TYR A 22 9.19 4.03 8.63
C TYR A 22 9.79 2.81 9.32
N ARG A 23 9.30 2.53 10.52
CA ARG A 23 9.53 1.27 11.23
C ARG A 23 8.28 0.42 11.13
N CYS A 24 8.43 -0.85 10.78
CA CYS A 24 7.34 -1.81 10.76
C CYS A 24 7.12 -2.36 12.17
N ASP A 25 5.88 -2.27 12.68
CA ASP A 25 5.53 -2.72 14.04
C ASP A 25 5.72 -4.25 14.18
N GLU A 26 5.39 -5.03 13.15
CA GLU A 26 5.41 -6.49 13.20
C GLU A 26 6.81 -7.10 13.12
N THR A 27 7.68 -6.53 12.32
CA THR A 27 9.01 -7.10 12.02
C THR A 27 10.17 -6.34 12.63
N SER A 28 9.93 -5.13 13.14
CA SER A 28 10.95 -4.15 13.54
C SER A 28 11.93 -3.74 12.42
N GLN A 29 11.65 -4.13 11.19
CA GLN A 29 12.41 -3.71 10.01
C GLN A 29 12.08 -2.27 9.64
N PHE A 30 12.98 -1.65 8.89
CA PHE A 30 12.73 -0.32 8.32
C PHE A 30 12.19 -0.44 6.91
N VAL A 31 11.22 0.41 6.59
CA VAL A 31 10.64 0.56 5.26
C VAL A 31 10.94 1.97 4.78
N CYS A 32 11.59 2.08 3.63
CA CYS A 32 11.80 3.34 2.95
C CYS A 32 10.77 3.49 1.83
N ILE A 33 10.05 4.61 1.84
CA ILE A 33 9.11 4.98 0.79
C ILE A 33 9.66 6.21 0.07
N GLU A 34 10.02 6.02 -1.18
CA GLU A 34 10.51 7.09 -2.05
C GLU A 34 9.45 7.38 -3.11
N ARG A 35 9.10 8.67 -3.27
CA ARG A 35 8.20 9.13 -4.32
C ARG A 35 8.95 10.02 -5.30
N SER A 36 8.82 9.73 -6.58
CA SER A 36 9.44 10.53 -7.64
C SER A 36 8.43 10.89 -8.73
N VAL A 37 8.54 12.12 -9.22
CA VAL A 37 7.84 12.57 -10.43
C VAL A 37 8.88 12.66 -11.52
N VAL A 38 8.87 11.73 -12.46
CA VAL A 38 9.85 11.64 -13.53
C VAL A 38 9.17 11.39 -14.88
N GLU A 39 9.80 11.84 -15.94
CA GLU A 39 9.30 11.61 -17.31
C GLU A 39 9.55 10.17 -17.78
N ARG A 40 10.56 9.52 -17.24
CA ARG A 40 10.92 8.14 -17.54
C ARG A 40 10.83 7.27 -16.30
N SER A 41 10.58 5.98 -16.50
CA SER A 41 10.61 4.98 -15.44
C SER A 41 11.94 5.05 -14.69
N PRO A 42 11.91 5.08 -13.33
CA PRO A 42 13.14 4.96 -12.56
C PRO A 42 13.78 3.61 -12.85
N GLU A 43 15.07 3.64 -13.18
CA GLU A 43 15.84 2.40 -13.30
C GLU A 43 15.93 1.71 -11.93
N PRO A 44 15.93 0.38 -11.90
CA PRO A 44 16.12 -0.36 -10.66
C PRO A 44 17.55 -0.14 -10.17
N GLU A 45 17.75 0.81 -9.27
CA GLU A 45 18.98 0.89 -8.50
C GLU A 45 18.96 -0.22 -7.44
N PHE A 46 19.93 -1.12 -7.52
CA PHE A 46 20.10 -2.17 -6.52
C PHE A 46 20.88 -1.62 -5.34
N ASP A 47 20.18 -1.38 -4.22
CA ASP A 47 20.84 -1.18 -2.93
C ASP A 47 21.12 -2.57 -2.33
N THR A 48 22.39 -2.92 -2.20
CA THR A 48 22.82 -4.23 -1.65
C THR A 48 22.40 -4.46 -0.20
N ARG A 49 21.97 -3.41 0.51
CA ARG A 49 21.46 -3.47 1.88
C ARG A 49 19.95 -3.76 1.93
N ALA A 50 19.26 -3.61 0.81
CA ALA A 50 17.83 -3.84 0.71
C ALA A 50 17.51 -5.33 0.83
N LEU A 51 16.52 -5.67 1.66
CA LEU A 51 15.96 -7.03 1.76
C LEU A 51 15.02 -7.33 0.60
N ALA A 52 14.21 -6.33 0.22
CA ALA A 52 13.26 -6.40 -0.87
C ALA A 52 12.97 -4.99 -1.39
N SER A 53 12.66 -4.87 -2.68
CA SER A 53 12.22 -3.61 -3.27
C SER A 53 11.04 -3.84 -4.19
N TRP A 54 10.07 -2.93 -4.16
CA TRP A 54 8.90 -2.91 -5.01
C TRP A 54 8.74 -1.53 -5.63
N ILE A 55 8.49 -1.48 -6.94
CA ILE A 55 8.29 -0.23 -7.69
C ILE A 55 6.92 -0.25 -8.32
N GLY A 56 6.18 0.84 -8.17
CA GLY A 56 4.88 1.02 -8.78
C GLY A 56 4.63 2.40 -9.34
N VAL A 57 3.64 2.47 -10.22
CA VAL A 57 3.10 3.69 -10.77
C VAL A 57 1.88 4.09 -9.98
N HIS A 58 1.77 5.36 -9.61
CA HIS A 58 0.59 5.91 -8.95
C HIS A 58 -0.63 5.78 -9.88
N ALA A 59 -1.65 5.10 -9.40
CA ALA A 59 -2.90 4.89 -10.12
C ALA A 59 -3.96 5.92 -9.71
N ARG A 60 -4.19 6.09 -8.41
CA ARG A 60 -5.16 7.06 -7.87
C ARG A 60 -4.94 7.36 -6.39
N THR A 61 -5.51 8.48 -5.95
CA THR A 61 -5.60 8.87 -4.54
C THR A 61 -7.07 8.89 -4.12
N PHE A 62 -7.36 8.33 -2.95
CA PHE A 62 -8.66 8.39 -2.28
C PHE A 62 -8.53 9.26 -1.04
N GLY A 63 -9.51 10.10 -0.76
CA GLY A 63 -9.45 11.02 0.36
C GLY A 63 -8.29 12.01 0.25
N ARG A 64 -7.54 12.18 1.31
CA ARG A 64 -6.39 13.10 1.35
C ARG A 64 -5.17 12.44 1.99
N ARG A 65 -4.01 12.76 1.48
CA ARG A 65 -2.76 12.48 2.18
C ARG A 65 -2.59 13.51 3.30
N GLN A 66 -2.70 13.04 4.52
CA GLN A 66 -2.51 13.84 5.72
C GLN A 66 -1.39 13.22 6.55
N GLU A 67 -0.68 14.02 7.34
CA GLU A 67 0.16 13.47 8.38
C GLU A 67 -0.70 12.62 9.31
N SER A 68 -0.32 11.37 9.44
CA SER A 68 -1.01 10.34 10.20
C SER A 68 -0.04 9.67 11.14
N THR A 69 -0.54 9.16 12.25
CA THR A 69 0.28 8.39 13.20
C THR A 69 0.73 7.08 12.59
N VAL A 70 -0.06 6.54 11.67
CA VAL A 70 0.19 5.25 11.01
C VAL A 70 0.05 5.37 9.50
N THR A 71 0.98 4.78 8.78
CA THR A 71 0.82 4.40 7.38
C THR A 71 0.59 2.88 7.31
N TYR A 72 -0.58 2.45 6.83
CA TYR A 72 -0.87 1.04 6.68
C TYR A 72 -0.59 0.60 5.25
N LEU A 73 0.47 -0.18 5.08
CA LEU A 73 0.90 -0.70 3.79
C LEU A 73 0.23 -2.04 3.52
N LEU A 74 -0.36 -2.16 2.35
CA LEU A 74 -0.88 -3.40 1.80
C LEU A 74 -0.26 -3.63 0.42
N LYS A 75 0.19 -4.88 0.15
CA LYS A 75 0.59 -5.31 -1.19
C LYS A 75 -0.25 -6.54 -1.58
N TYR A 76 -0.80 -6.52 -2.79
CA TYR A 76 -1.79 -7.50 -3.26
C TYR A 76 -1.26 -8.29 -4.46
N PRO A 77 -1.29 -9.65 -4.40
CA PRO A 77 -0.84 -10.51 -5.50
C PRO A 77 -2.00 -10.81 -6.48
N VAL A 78 -2.62 -9.80 -7.04
CA VAL A 78 -3.78 -9.95 -7.93
C VAL A 78 -3.34 -10.47 -9.29
N PRO A 79 -3.88 -11.60 -9.80
CA PRO A 79 -3.61 -12.07 -11.16
C PRO A 79 -4.20 -11.14 -12.21
N GLY A 80 -3.59 -11.09 -13.41
CA GLY A 80 -3.97 -10.16 -14.47
C GLY A 80 -5.45 -10.20 -14.85
N ASP A 81 -6.05 -11.39 -14.91
CA ASP A 81 -7.46 -11.59 -15.24
C ASP A 81 -8.43 -10.94 -14.24
N PHE A 82 -7.95 -10.64 -13.03
CA PHE A 82 -8.76 -10.04 -11.97
C PHE A 82 -8.45 -8.55 -11.74
N PHE A 83 -7.56 -7.94 -12.51
CA PHE A 83 -7.16 -6.54 -12.31
C PHE A 83 -8.34 -5.58 -12.32
N ASN A 84 -9.22 -5.70 -13.31
CA ASN A 84 -10.36 -4.81 -13.46
C ASN A 84 -11.39 -5.00 -12.32
N GLU A 85 -11.65 -6.24 -11.93
CA GLU A 85 -12.57 -6.53 -10.83
C GLU A 85 -12.02 -6.03 -9.51
N PHE A 86 -10.73 -6.29 -9.24
CA PHE A 86 -10.09 -5.83 -8.01
C PHE A 86 -10.03 -4.31 -7.92
N ASP A 87 -9.62 -3.63 -8.99
CA ASP A 87 -9.56 -2.18 -9.06
C ASP A 87 -10.95 -1.54 -8.89
N ALA A 88 -11.99 -2.11 -9.51
CA ALA A 88 -13.36 -1.65 -9.35
C ALA A 88 -13.87 -1.84 -7.91
N TRP A 89 -13.68 -3.02 -7.31
CA TRP A 89 -14.03 -3.27 -5.91
C TRP A 89 -13.32 -2.30 -4.97
N PHE A 90 -12.00 -2.16 -5.12
CA PHE A 90 -11.19 -1.29 -4.27
C PHE A 90 -11.66 0.15 -4.35
N SER A 91 -11.96 0.63 -5.57
CA SER A 91 -12.27 2.04 -5.84
C SER A 91 -13.72 2.42 -5.53
N TYR A 92 -14.67 1.55 -5.82
CA TYR A 92 -16.11 1.89 -5.77
C TYR A 92 -16.83 1.35 -4.54
N GLU A 93 -16.25 0.39 -3.83
CA GLU A 93 -16.83 -0.16 -2.62
C GLU A 93 -15.89 -0.03 -1.41
N HIS A 94 -14.70 -0.61 -1.49
CA HIS A 94 -13.81 -0.74 -0.32
C HIS A 94 -13.36 0.62 0.23
N MET A 95 -12.78 1.45 -0.62
CA MET A 95 -12.28 2.77 -0.19
C MET A 95 -13.37 3.73 0.26
N PRO A 96 -14.51 3.86 -0.44
CA PRO A 96 -15.63 4.67 0.07
C PRO A 96 -16.09 4.28 1.47
N LEU A 97 -16.20 2.97 1.75
CA LEU A 97 -16.58 2.48 3.08
C LEU A 97 -15.54 2.79 4.16
N LEU A 98 -14.24 2.64 3.85
CA LEU A 98 -13.17 2.97 4.79
C LEU A 98 -13.16 4.47 5.13
N LEU A 99 -13.42 5.33 4.15
CA LEU A 99 -13.44 6.79 4.32
C LEU A 99 -14.66 7.30 5.10
N GLU A 100 -15.64 6.46 5.42
CA GLU A 100 -16.68 6.80 6.41
C GLU A 100 -16.11 6.91 7.84
N GLU A 101 -14.93 6.34 8.10
CA GLU A 101 -14.18 6.52 9.35
C GLU A 101 -13.42 7.84 9.31
N PRO A 102 -13.74 8.85 10.16
CA PRO A 102 -13.09 10.16 10.10
C PRO A 102 -11.57 10.14 10.32
N THR A 103 -11.06 9.12 11.01
CA THR A 103 -9.63 8.93 11.28
C THR A 103 -8.93 8.05 10.23
N TRP A 104 -9.63 7.64 9.18
CA TRP A 104 -9.08 7.07 7.96
C TRP A 104 -8.99 8.16 6.89
N TYR A 105 -7.85 8.85 6.83
CA TYR A 105 -7.71 10.10 6.07
C TYR A 105 -7.69 9.89 4.56
N GLY A 106 -7.07 8.81 4.09
CA GLY A 106 -6.97 8.54 2.66
C GLY A 106 -6.07 7.35 2.32
N CYS A 107 -5.87 7.20 1.02
CA CYS A 107 -5.04 6.12 0.48
C CYS A 107 -4.43 6.54 -0.86
N ASP A 108 -3.14 6.29 -1.03
CA ASP A 108 -2.50 6.27 -2.35
C ASP A 108 -2.46 4.83 -2.86
N PHE A 109 -2.96 4.62 -4.06
CA PHE A 109 -3.06 3.33 -4.71
C PHE A 109 -2.13 3.26 -5.92
N PHE A 110 -1.37 2.17 -6.01
CA PHE A 110 -0.32 1.99 -7.01
C PHE A 110 -0.45 0.65 -7.70
N ARG A 111 -0.01 0.61 -8.95
CA ARG A 111 0.14 -0.61 -9.75
C ARG A 111 1.62 -0.88 -9.98
N ALA A 112 2.04 -2.14 -9.84
CA ALA A 112 3.43 -2.55 -10.06
C ALA A 112 3.92 -2.15 -11.46
N LEU A 113 5.15 -1.69 -11.52
CA LEU A 113 5.87 -1.43 -12.76
C LEU A 113 6.62 -2.71 -13.17
N GLY A 114 6.14 -3.35 -14.22
CA GLY A 114 6.70 -4.60 -14.70
C GLY A 114 6.25 -5.86 -13.91
N PRO A 115 6.83 -7.01 -14.20
CA PRO A 115 6.49 -8.27 -13.54
C PRO A 115 6.77 -8.20 -12.03
N SER A 116 5.79 -8.54 -11.21
CA SER A 116 5.90 -8.55 -9.76
C SER A 116 4.92 -9.55 -9.15
N LEU A 117 5.35 -10.21 -8.07
CA LEU A 117 4.45 -11.04 -7.27
C LEU A 117 3.27 -10.23 -6.72
N HIS A 118 3.54 -9.01 -6.23
CA HIS A 118 2.51 -8.09 -5.77
C HIS A 118 2.23 -7.07 -6.88
N THR A 119 1.08 -7.14 -7.47
CA THR A 119 0.68 -6.34 -8.65
C THR A 119 0.06 -5.00 -8.29
N PHE A 120 -0.44 -4.88 -7.06
CA PHE A 120 -0.93 -3.61 -6.50
C PHE A 120 -0.35 -3.36 -5.11
N ALA A 121 -0.25 -2.09 -4.74
CA ALA A 121 0.03 -1.65 -3.38
C ALA A 121 -0.88 -0.48 -2.99
N ALA A 122 -1.21 -0.42 -1.71
CA ALA A 122 -1.98 0.66 -1.11
C ALA A 122 -1.24 1.20 0.13
N LEU A 123 -1.10 2.50 0.20
CA LEU A 123 -0.59 3.23 1.37
C LEU A 123 -1.75 4.01 1.99
N HIS A 124 -2.32 3.48 3.05
CA HIS A 124 -3.39 4.14 3.79
C HIS A 124 -2.82 5.04 4.88
N TYR A 125 -3.40 6.21 5.05
CA TYR A 125 -3.04 7.22 6.06
C TYR A 125 -4.16 7.27 7.10
N LEU A 126 -3.86 6.89 8.34
CA LEU A 126 -4.90 6.71 9.37
C LEU A 126 -4.34 6.83 10.80
N GLU A 127 -5.24 6.97 11.77
CA GLU A 127 -4.93 6.76 13.17
C GLU A 127 -5.15 5.29 13.58
N PRO A 128 -4.44 4.77 14.58
CA PRO A 128 -4.51 3.35 14.96
C PRO A 128 -5.93 2.84 15.21
N GLY A 129 -6.81 3.66 15.81
CA GLY A 129 -8.20 3.30 16.11
C GLY A 129 -9.04 3.00 14.86
N ALA A 130 -8.68 3.55 13.69
CA ALA A 130 -9.40 3.30 12.45
C ALA A 130 -9.35 1.83 12.02
N LEU A 131 -8.27 1.10 12.38
CA LEU A 131 -8.10 -0.32 12.07
C LEU A 131 -9.11 -1.24 12.77
N THR A 132 -9.76 -0.76 13.82
CA THR A 132 -10.79 -1.48 14.58
C THR A 132 -12.16 -0.80 14.52
N SER A 133 -12.36 0.09 13.54
CA SER A 133 -13.60 0.84 13.37
C SER A 133 -14.71 0.00 12.73
N GLN A 134 -15.97 0.40 12.95
CA GLN A 134 -17.11 -0.22 12.29
C GLN A 134 -17.06 -0.04 10.75
N ALA A 135 -16.53 1.07 10.25
CA ALA A 135 -16.35 1.29 8.83
C ALA A 135 -15.43 0.24 8.21
N ARG A 136 -14.31 -0.04 8.88
CA ARG A 136 -13.40 -1.10 8.47
C ARG A 136 -14.09 -2.46 8.49
N ASP A 137 -14.84 -2.80 9.53
CA ASP A 137 -15.55 -4.07 9.63
C ASP A 137 -16.62 -4.21 8.52
N ARG A 138 -17.35 -3.13 8.20
CA ARG A 138 -18.28 -3.12 7.06
C ARG A 138 -17.58 -3.34 5.74
N SER A 139 -16.40 -2.70 5.52
CA SER A 139 -15.66 -2.79 4.26
C SER A 139 -15.18 -4.20 3.91
N ILE A 140 -15.08 -5.10 4.90
CA ILE A 140 -14.66 -6.50 4.75
C ILE A 140 -15.79 -7.51 4.97
N ALA A 141 -17.03 -7.06 4.97
CA ALA A 141 -18.22 -7.90 5.17
C ALA A 141 -19.24 -7.79 4.00
N THR A 142 -18.89 -7.09 2.93
CA THR A 142 -19.77 -6.87 1.79
C THR A 142 -19.94 -8.15 0.94
N PRO A 143 -21.02 -8.28 0.15
CA PRO A 143 -21.17 -9.36 -0.81
C PRO A 143 -20.01 -9.42 -1.83
N TRP A 144 -19.47 -8.25 -2.25
CA TRP A 144 -18.36 -8.21 -3.19
C TRP A 144 -17.06 -8.72 -2.56
N TRP A 145 -16.74 -8.28 -1.35
CA TRP A 145 -15.64 -8.84 -0.56
C TRP A 145 -15.76 -10.37 -0.43
N ASN A 146 -16.95 -10.87 -0.05
CA ASN A 146 -17.18 -12.30 0.13
C ASN A 146 -17.01 -13.09 -1.17
N ARG A 147 -17.33 -12.50 -2.34
CA ARG A 147 -17.04 -13.09 -3.64
C ARG A 147 -15.55 -13.15 -3.93
N LEU A 148 -14.81 -12.04 -3.70
CA LEU A 148 -13.36 -12.00 -3.90
C LEU A 148 -12.61 -13.01 -3.02
N LYS A 149 -13.06 -13.23 -1.79
CA LYS A 149 -12.45 -14.21 -0.88
C LYS A 149 -12.53 -15.66 -1.38
N GLN A 150 -13.39 -15.97 -2.33
CA GLN A 150 -13.49 -17.32 -2.91
C GLN A 150 -12.37 -17.60 -3.91
N TYR A 151 -11.70 -16.58 -4.39
CA TYR A 151 -10.58 -16.76 -5.32
C TYR A 151 -9.33 -17.27 -4.59
N PRO A 152 -8.59 -18.26 -5.16
CA PRO A 152 -7.43 -18.85 -4.50
C PRO A 152 -6.29 -17.89 -4.18
N TRP A 153 -6.19 -16.78 -4.92
CA TRP A 153 -5.16 -15.75 -4.73
C TRP A 153 -5.53 -14.74 -3.64
N PHE A 154 -6.83 -14.58 -3.35
CA PHE A 154 -7.29 -13.60 -2.39
C PHE A 154 -6.90 -14.04 -0.97
N ASP A 155 -6.44 -13.12 -0.17
CA ASP A 155 -5.98 -13.33 1.21
C ASP A 155 -4.70 -14.20 1.35
N LYS A 156 -4.23 -14.82 0.26
CA LYS A 156 -2.95 -15.56 0.22
C LYS A 156 -1.86 -14.69 -0.37
N GLY A 157 -0.76 -14.52 0.35
CA GLY A 157 0.38 -13.73 -0.10
C GLY A 157 0.17 -12.20 -0.03
N PHE A 158 -0.88 -11.73 0.63
CA PHE A 158 -0.99 -10.31 1.01
C PHE A 158 0.12 -9.95 1.97
N VAL A 159 0.81 -8.85 1.68
CA VAL A 159 1.68 -8.20 2.67
C VAL A 159 0.85 -7.13 3.38
N ARG A 160 0.87 -7.17 4.70
CA ARG A 160 0.25 -6.16 5.57
C ARG A 160 1.31 -5.66 6.53
N ALA A 161 1.48 -4.37 6.64
CA ALA A 161 2.43 -3.78 7.57
C ALA A 161 1.90 -2.47 8.15
N ILE A 162 1.98 -2.33 9.46
CA ILE A 162 1.74 -1.07 10.17
C ILE A 162 3.08 -0.36 10.27
N LEU A 163 3.16 0.80 9.65
CA LEU A 163 4.38 1.60 9.52
C LEU A 163 4.25 2.87 10.35
N ARG A 164 5.24 3.13 11.22
CA ARG A 164 5.37 4.37 11.98
C ARG A 164 6.58 5.16 11.50
N ARG A 165 6.46 6.47 11.41
CA ARG A 165 7.61 7.32 11.05
C ARG A 165 8.79 7.04 11.98
N ALA A 166 9.96 6.84 11.37
CA ALA A 166 11.21 6.54 12.07
C ALA A 166 12.12 7.78 12.20
#